data_f89f680fa46dda5d4665becd81283c05
#
_entry.id   f89f680fa46dda5d4665becd81283c05
#
_cell.length_a   1.000
_cell.length_b   1.000
_cell.length_c   1.000
_cell.angle_alpha   90.00
_cell.angle_beta   90.00
_cell.angle_gamma   90.00
#
_symmetry.space_group_name_H-M   'P 1'
#
loop_
_entity.id
_entity.type
_entity.pdbx_description
1 polymer ?
#
loop_
_entity_poly.entity_id
_entity_poly.type
_entity_poly.pdbx_seq_one_letter_code
_entity_poly.pdbx_strand_id
1 'polypeptide(L)'
;MPLKIPYYEMDIPRLVTALADWLACLLYLRFLPPRYGGVKRAALYGGALAVLALYLVATDGFDGWRFNVLYAVSVALMLLFMAAATRADRWQVGYFCTRAFILAGFAGALTWQMYVYFARYIATLQSLPALVLFIAAGFGIIFGLMWLLENGGSTGSIQFDIRPRTTCIAAVMAAAIYILSSISYTQLNTPFSARGTMEIYTMRTVVYFGGVALLFAYQSQLRDLLTQREADALRNMLHIQYENYKIRQESIDLINQKYHDLKHQIAVLRAESGEKRNAVLDNMEQEIKAYEAQNDTGNKVLDTVLTGKSLTCRTKNIQLTCVADGTVLDFMDVMDISNLFGNALDNAIESTDKITDPERRLIHLSVARQKGFAAIRIENCFDGELKFEKGLPVTTKKDVLYHGFGVKSIQNAAAKYGGTATITTREGWFELRVLIPLGQPQQE
;
A
#
# COMPACT_ATOMS: atom_id res chain seq x y z
N MET A 1 45.93 -4.99 41.45
CA MET A 1 45.77 -3.59 41.88
C MET A 1 44.34 -3.19 41.55
N PRO A 2 43.51 -2.76 42.48
CA PRO A 2 42.22 -2.21 42.15
C PRO A 2 42.47 -0.90 41.41
N LEU A 3 41.92 -0.80 40.21
CA LEU A 3 41.87 0.46 39.48
C LEU A 3 41.07 1.47 40.33
N LYS A 4 41.78 2.32 41.11
CA LYS A 4 41.19 3.50 41.71
C LYS A 4 40.86 4.46 40.58
N ILE A 5 39.74 4.23 39.93
CA ILE A 5 39.20 5.13 38.92
C ILE A 5 38.65 6.35 39.67
N PRO A 6 39.19 7.55 39.44
CA PRO A 6 38.68 8.75 40.10
C PRO A 6 37.23 8.94 39.67
N TYR A 7 36.40 9.08 40.65
CA TYR A 7 34.94 9.03 40.58
C TYR A 7 34.28 10.10 39.67
N TYR A 8 35.03 11.11 39.25
CA TYR A 8 34.52 12.34 38.57
C TYR A 8 34.81 12.38 37.07
N GLU A 9 35.57 11.46 36.51
CA GLU A 9 36.05 11.52 35.12
C GLU A 9 35.68 10.31 34.24
N MET A 10 34.67 9.54 34.67
CA MET A 10 34.31 8.32 33.93
C MET A 10 33.33 8.63 32.80
N ASP A 11 33.84 9.14 31.69
CA ASP A 11 33.10 9.01 30.42
C ASP A 11 33.06 7.54 29.98
N ILE A 12 32.10 7.20 29.11
CA ILE A 12 31.98 5.83 28.59
C ILE A 12 33.28 5.51 27.81
N PRO A 13 34.00 4.43 28.16
CA PRO A 13 35.19 4.08 27.41
C PRO A 13 34.93 3.91 25.93
N ARG A 14 35.79 4.45 25.10
CA ARG A 14 35.61 4.42 23.62
C ARG A 14 35.48 3.00 23.05
N LEU A 15 36.15 2.03 23.66
CA LEU A 15 36.03 0.62 23.28
C LEU A 15 34.60 0.07 23.57
N VAL A 16 33.97 0.51 24.66
CA VAL A 16 32.59 0.11 24.99
C VAL A 16 31.61 0.69 23.96
N THR A 17 31.82 1.96 23.56
CA THR A 17 31.05 2.61 22.51
C THR A 17 31.24 1.89 21.17
N ALA A 18 32.47 1.58 20.78
CA ALA A 18 32.75 0.85 19.54
C ALA A 18 32.07 -0.53 19.50
N LEU A 19 32.07 -1.24 20.64
CA LEU A 19 31.42 -2.55 20.76
C LEU A 19 29.89 -2.42 20.65
N ALA A 20 29.30 -1.40 21.29
CA ALA A 20 27.87 -1.13 21.19
C ALA A 20 27.44 -0.79 19.76
N ASP A 21 28.17 0.11 19.07
CA ASP A 21 27.92 0.50 17.69
C ASP A 21 28.00 -0.71 16.74
N TRP A 22 29.02 -1.55 16.92
CA TRP A 22 29.21 -2.74 16.13
C TRP A 22 28.09 -3.78 16.36
N LEU A 23 27.76 -4.09 17.62
CA LEU A 23 26.70 -5.05 17.96
C LEU A 23 25.33 -4.58 17.44
N ALA A 24 25.04 -3.31 17.54
CA ALA A 24 23.82 -2.72 16.99
C ALA A 24 23.75 -2.87 15.46
N CYS A 25 24.86 -2.64 14.76
CA CYS A 25 24.94 -2.89 13.33
C CYS A 25 24.68 -4.35 12.99
N LEU A 26 25.27 -5.29 13.74
CA LEU A 26 25.07 -6.72 13.52
C LEU A 26 23.62 -7.14 13.73
N LEU A 27 22.94 -6.59 14.74
CA LEU A 27 21.53 -6.85 14.99
C LEU A 27 20.67 -6.50 13.77
N TYR A 28 20.90 -5.34 13.17
CA TYR A 28 20.09 -4.86 12.03
C TYR A 28 20.54 -5.42 10.69
N LEU A 29 21.81 -5.80 10.51
CA LEU A 29 22.29 -6.49 9.30
C LEU A 29 21.59 -7.83 9.07
N ARG A 30 21.02 -8.42 10.10
CA ARG A 30 20.23 -9.65 9.97
C ARG A 30 18.97 -9.47 9.10
N PHE A 31 18.38 -8.30 9.09
CA PHE A 31 17.18 -7.97 8.30
C PHE A 31 17.49 -7.59 6.86
N LEU A 32 18.76 -7.51 6.50
CA LEU A 32 19.22 -7.11 5.19
C LEU A 32 19.88 -8.30 4.44
N PRO A 33 19.72 -8.40 3.11
CA PRO A 33 20.32 -9.45 2.32
C PRO A 33 21.84 -9.35 2.37
N PRO A 34 22.55 -10.40 2.82
CA PRO A 34 24.01 -10.34 2.95
C PRO A 34 24.70 -10.31 1.58
N ARG A 35 25.78 -9.51 1.48
CA ARG A 35 26.62 -9.46 0.26
C ARG A 35 27.60 -10.63 0.19
N TYR A 36 28.12 -11.07 1.33
CA TYR A 36 29.15 -12.10 1.43
C TYR A 36 28.70 -13.24 2.36
N GLY A 37 29.23 -14.43 2.13
CA GLY A 37 29.04 -15.59 2.98
C GLY A 37 30.35 -16.08 3.60
N GLY A 38 30.23 -16.98 4.59
CA GLY A 38 31.39 -17.68 5.19
C GLY A 38 32.48 -16.76 5.71
N VAL A 39 33.75 -17.12 5.41
CA VAL A 39 34.93 -16.42 5.94
C VAL A 39 35.00 -14.95 5.55
N LYS A 40 34.58 -14.59 4.33
CA LYS A 40 34.57 -13.18 3.87
C LYS A 40 33.67 -12.30 4.72
N ARG A 41 32.55 -12.84 5.13
CA ARG A 41 31.61 -12.13 6.03
C ARG A 41 32.21 -11.94 7.41
N ALA A 42 32.80 -12.99 7.97
CA ALA A 42 33.46 -12.93 9.27
C ALA A 42 34.64 -11.93 9.27
N ALA A 43 35.47 -11.94 8.23
CA ALA A 43 36.59 -11.01 8.06
C ALA A 43 36.11 -9.54 7.97
N LEU A 44 35.02 -9.28 7.21
CA LEU A 44 34.44 -7.94 7.11
C LEU A 44 33.92 -7.47 8.48
N TYR A 45 33.24 -8.34 9.23
CA TYR A 45 32.68 -8.00 10.53
C TYR A 45 33.79 -7.73 11.57
N GLY A 46 34.82 -8.58 11.62
CA GLY A 46 35.98 -8.35 12.50
C GLY A 46 36.77 -7.09 12.11
N GLY A 47 37.00 -6.88 10.81
CA GLY A 47 37.63 -5.66 10.30
C GLY A 47 36.88 -4.38 10.64
N ALA A 48 35.56 -4.41 10.55
CA ALA A 48 34.72 -3.26 10.92
C ALA A 48 34.81 -2.93 12.41
N LEU A 49 34.81 -3.92 13.29
CA LEU A 49 35.04 -3.72 14.73
C LEU A 49 36.40 -3.10 14.99
N ALA A 50 37.45 -3.62 14.34
CA ALA A 50 38.80 -3.10 14.52
C ALA A 50 38.93 -1.63 14.06
N VAL A 51 38.32 -1.27 12.92
CA VAL A 51 38.30 0.10 12.40
C VAL A 51 37.54 1.03 13.33
N LEU A 52 36.36 0.66 13.79
CA LEU A 52 35.56 1.46 14.72
C LEU A 52 36.29 1.65 16.06
N ALA A 53 36.85 0.58 16.62
CA ALA A 53 37.60 0.63 17.87
C ALA A 53 38.82 1.54 17.75
N LEU A 54 39.62 1.33 16.70
CA LEU A 54 40.83 2.14 16.46
C LEU A 54 40.48 3.63 16.27
N TYR A 55 39.45 3.92 15.49
CA TYR A 55 39.00 5.30 15.24
C TYR A 55 38.54 5.98 16.54
N LEU A 56 37.68 5.32 17.32
CA LEU A 56 37.13 5.88 18.55
C LEU A 56 38.21 6.07 19.64
N VAL A 57 39.16 5.12 19.74
CA VAL A 57 40.32 5.25 20.66
C VAL A 57 41.24 6.38 20.20
N ALA A 58 41.53 6.52 18.91
CA ALA A 58 42.38 7.58 18.37
C ALA A 58 41.76 8.98 18.53
N THR A 59 40.44 9.05 18.66
CA THR A 59 39.71 10.30 18.89
C THR A 59 39.35 10.52 20.37
N ASP A 60 39.93 9.75 21.29
CA ASP A 60 39.78 9.97 22.70
C ASP A 60 40.52 11.26 23.16
N GLY A 61 39.93 12.00 24.10
CA GLY A 61 40.50 13.28 24.60
C GLY A 61 40.04 14.54 23.84
N PHE A 62 39.20 14.44 22.82
CA PHE A 62 38.56 15.61 22.21
C PHE A 62 37.20 15.90 22.88
N ASP A 63 36.99 17.15 23.26
CA ASP A 63 35.81 17.64 23.97
C ASP A 63 34.97 18.63 23.16
N GLY A 64 33.77 18.92 23.64
CA GLY A 64 32.89 19.93 23.09
C GLY A 64 32.43 19.65 21.66
N TRP A 65 32.40 20.69 20.81
CA TRP A 65 31.92 20.57 19.43
C TRP A 65 32.78 19.65 18.55
N ARG A 66 34.10 19.58 18.84
CA ARG A 66 35.04 18.70 18.13
C ARG A 66 34.66 17.23 18.31
N PHE A 67 34.28 16.84 19.51
CA PHE A 67 33.78 15.51 19.79
C PHE A 67 32.55 15.17 18.92
N ASN A 68 31.58 16.08 18.82
CA ASN A 68 30.36 15.83 18.02
C ASN A 68 30.68 15.62 16.52
N VAL A 69 31.63 16.38 15.96
CA VAL A 69 32.06 16.21 14.57
C VAL A 69 32.75 14.87 14.37
N LEU A 70 33.65 14.50 15.26
CA LEU A 70 34.35 13.20 15.21
C LEU A 70 33.38 12.03 15.39
N TYR A 71 32.39 12.20 16.26
CA TYR A 71 31.35 11.17 16.45
C TYR A 71 30.44 11.02 15.22
N ALA A 72 30.18 12.08 14.47
CA ALA A 72 29.48 11.97 13.20
C ALA A 72 30.24 11.14 12.16
N VAL A 73 31.60 11.15 12.22
CA VAL A 73 32.44 10.28 11.39
C VAL A 73 32.27 8.81 11.79
N SER A 74 32.15 8.50 13.10
CA SER A 74 31.87 7.11 13.52
C SER A 74 30.55 6.60 12.98
N VAL A 75 29.51 7.43 12.93
CA VAL A 75 28.23 7.10 12.28
C VAL A 75 28.39 6.84 10.79
N ALA A 76 29.23 7.63 10.11
CA ALA A 76 29.57 7.40 8.70
C ALA A 76 30.31 6.06 8.50
N LEU A 77 31.20 5.68 9.43
CA LEU A 77 31.86 4.37 9.41
C LEU A 77 30.87 3.22 9.63
N MET A 78 29.90 3.38 10.54
CA MET A 78 28.81 2.40 10.70
C MET A 78 28.02 2.25 9.41
N LEU A 79 27.67 3.37 8.75
CA LEU A 79 26.95 3.35 7.48
C LEU A 79 27.74 2.65 6.38
N LEU A 80 29.03 2.95 6.25
CA LEU A 80 29.94 2.30 5.29
C LEU A 80 30.07 0.79 5.56
N PHE A 81 30.21 0.41 6.83
CA PHE A 81 30.21 -1.00 7.23
C PHE A 81 28.95 -1.72 6.80
N MET A 82 27.77 -1.17 7.14
CA MET A 82 26.51 -1.77 6.77
C MET A 82 26.31 -1.82 5.25
N ALA A 83 26.68 -0.76 4.52
CA ALA A 83 26.62 -0.74 3.06
C ALA A 83 27.56 -1.76 2.40
N ALA A 84 28.75 -1.98 2.96
CA ALA A 84 29.69 -3.00 2.48
C ALA A 84 29.18 -4.43 2.75
N ALA A 85 28.46 -4.64 3.85
CA ALA A 85 28.01 -5.95 4.30
C ALA A 85 26.75 -6.46 3.59
N THR A 86 25.95 -5.57 2.97
CA THR A 86 24.66 -5.93 2.37
C THR A 86 24.56 -5.59 0.89
N ARG A 87 23.55 -6.20 0.21
CA ARG A 87 23.11 -5.85 -1.16
C ARG A 87 21.87 -4.96 -1.16
N ALA A 88 21.41 -4.53 0.01
CA ALA A 88 20.22 -3.68 0.15
C ALA A 88 20.44 -2.29 -0.47
N ASP A 89 19.34 -1.61 -0.77
CA ASP A 89 19.36 -0.24 -1.26
C ASP A 89 19.91 0.73 -0.20
N ARG A 90 20.51 1.82 -0.67
CA ARG A 90 21.11 2.87 0.19
C ARG A 90 20.14 3.44 1.23
N TRP A 91 18.86 3.55 0.90
CA TRP A 91 17.86 4.07 1.81
C TRP A 91 17.51 3.08 2.92
N GLN A 92 17.46 1.77 2.60
CA GLN A 92 17.31 0.70 3.59
C GLN A 92 18.50 0.67 4.56
N VAL A 93 19.71 0.75 4.01
CA VAL A 93 20.95 0.78 4.82
C VAL A 93 20.93 2.00 5.73
N GLY A 94 20.61 3.19 5.22
CA GLY A 94 20.51 4.42 6.00
C GLY A 94 19.50 4.33 7.14
N TYR A 95 18.33 3.77 6.86
CA TYR A 95 17.28 3.58 7.86
C TYR A 95 17.72 2.68 9.02
N PHE A 96 18.27 1.50 8.70
CA PHE A 96 18.73 0.57 9.72
C PHE A 96 19.98 1.05 10.46
N CYS A 97 20.89 1.77 9.79
CA CYS A 97 22.03 2.43 10.42
C CYS A 97 21.58 3.47 11.45
N THR A 98 20.58 4.28 11.12
CA THR A 98 19.99 5.26 12.03
C THR A 98 19.45 4.61 13.30
N ARG A 99 18.77 3.48 13.17
CA ARG A 99 18.26 2.71 14.32
C ARG A 99 19.37 2.07 15.12
N ALA A 100 20.39 1.51 14.45
CA ALA A 100 21.58 0.96 15.10
C ALA A 100 22.28 2.00 15.96
N PHE A 101 22.45 3.20 15.43
CA PHE A 101 23.07 4.33 16.12
C PHE A 101 22.36 4.70 17.44
N ILE A 102 21.04 4.86 17.42
CA ILE A 102 20.27 5.20 18.62
C ILE A 102 20.25 4.05 19.63
N LEU A 103 20.13 2.81 19.16
CA LEU A 103 20.18 1.63 20.03
C LEU A 103 21.55 1.46 20.69
N ALA A 104 22.63 1.68 19.95
CA ALA A 104 24.00 1.64 20.49
C ALA A 104 24.21 2.71 21.57
N GLY A 105 23.73 3.94 21.31
CA GLY A 105 23.76 5.03 22.27
C GLY A 105 23.01 4.67 23.58
N PHE A 106 21.83 4.05 23.45
CA PHE A 106 21.06 3.57 24.60
C PHE A 106 21.81 2.47 25.36
N ALA A 107 22.28 1.43 24.63
CA ALA A 107 22.98 0.30 25.26
C ALA A 107 24.24 0.74 26.00
N GLY A 108 25.06 1.61 25.38
CA GLY A 108 26.23 2.17 26.01
C GLY A 108 25.91 3.00 27.25
N ALA A 109 24.94 3.94 27.14
CA ALA A 109 24.59 4.82 28.23
C ALA A 109 24.01 4.06 29.43
N LEU A 110 23.04 3.18 29.21
CA LEU A 110 22.40 2.42 30.29
C LEU A 110 23.37 1.45 30.98
N THR A 111 24.11 0.67 30.19
CA THR A 111 25.05 -0.30 30.76
C THR A 111 26.13 0.40 31.57
N TRP A 112 26.68 1.53 31.07
CA TRP A 112 27.71 2.27 31.79
C TRP A 112 27.15 2.95 33.05
N GLN A 113 25.97 3.54 32.99
CA GLN A 113 25.29 4.12 34.14
C GLN A 113 25.11 3.10 35.28
N MET A 114 24.62 1.90 34.92
CA MET A 114 24.44 0.79 35.85
C MET A 114 25.79 0.32 36.43
N TYR A 115 26.80 0.18 35.59
CA TYR A 115 28.14 -0.19 36.04
C TYR A 115 28.69 0.81 37.05
N VAL A 116 28.68 2.10 36.73
CA VAL A 116 29.20 3.15 37.63
C VAL A 116 28.41 3.17 38.95
N TYR A 117 27.11 2.97 38.93
CA TYR A 117 26.30 2.90 40.14
C TYR A 117 26.68 1.70 41.00
N PHE A 118 26.74 0.50 40.48
CA PHE A 118 27.06 -0.72 41.25
C PHE A 118 28.53 -0.80 41.69
N ALA A 119 29.46 -0.36 40.84
CA ALA A 119 30.90 -0.34 41.21
C ALA A 119 31.21 0.60 42.38
N ARG A 120 30.31 1.53 42.68
CA ARG A 120 30.39 2.38 43.90
C ARG A 120 30.26 1.56 45.18
N TYR A 121 29.36 0.60 45.17
CA TYR A 121 29.00 -0.18 46.36
C TYR A 121 29.70 -1.56 46.38
N ILE A 122 30.10 -2.08 45.27
CA ILE A 122 30.65 -3.44 45.14
C ILE A 122 32.08 -3.35 44.61
N ALA A 123 33.07 -3.42 45.51
CA ALA A 123 34.48 -3.26 45.19
C ALA A 123 34.98 -4.35 44.20
N THR A 124 34.42 -5.55 44.19
CA THR A 124 34.78 -6.63 43.26
C THR A 124 34.47 -6.26 41.83
N LEU A 125 33.50 -5.42 41.53
CA LEU A 125 33.20 -4.96 40.19
C LEU A 125 34.25 -4.02 39.59
N GLN A 126 35.15 -3.48 40.39
CA GLN A 126 36.25 -2.64 39.92
C GLN A 126 37.40 -3.40 39.26
N SER A 127 37.32 -4.75 39.24
CA SER A 127 38.30 -5.59 38.53
C SER A 127 37.97 -5.62 37.02
N LEU A 128 39.00 -5.69 36.17
CA LEU A 128 38.84 -5.74 34.72
C LEU A 128 37.95 -6.93 34.26
N PRO A 129 38.12 -8.16 34.78
CA PRO A 129 37.23 -9.27 34.39
C PRO A 129 35.76 -9.02 34.74
N ALA A 130 35.48 -8.42 35.92
CA ALA A 130 34.11 -8.13 36.33
C ALA A 130 33.49 -7.02 35.48
N LEU A 131 34.26 -5.99 35.08
CA LEU A 131 33.83 -4.97 34.14
C LEU A 131 33.41 -5.59 32.81
N VAL A 132 34.28 -6.46 32.23
CA VAL A 132 33.97 -7.11 30.95
C VAL A 132 32.72 -7.97 31.05
N LEU A 133 32.57 -8.73 32.13
CA LEU A 133 31.40 -9.58 32.37
C LEU A 133 30.12 -8.71 32.52
N PHE A 134 30.19 -7.59 33.24
CA PHE A 134 29.09 -6.69 33.44
C PHE A 134 28.60 -6.05 32.09
N ILE A 135 29.54 -5.59 31.27
CA ILE A 135 29.23 -5.03 29.94
C ILE A 135 28.65 -6.13 29.06
N ALA A 136 29.22 -7.33 29.04
CA ALA A 136 28.69 -8.43 28.24
C ALA A 136 27.27 -8.83 28.65
N ALA A 137 26.98 -8.85 29.95
CA ALA A 137 25.65 -9.13 30.48
C ALA A 137 24.64 -8.01 30.13
N GLY A 138 25.02 -6.74 30.31
CA GLY A 138 24.17 -5.59 29.98
C GLY A 138 23.83 -5.52 28.49
N PHE A 139 24.84 -5.66 27.65
CA PHE A 139 24.62 -5.71 26.18
C PHE A 139 23.83 -6.95 25.77
N GLY A 140 24.09 -8.12 26.36
CA GLY A 140 23.31 -9.33 26.11
C GLY A 140 21.84 -9.17 26.42
N ILE A 141 21.51 -8.53 27.52
CA ILE A 141 20.11 -8.23 27.89
C ILE A 141 19.46 -7.23 26.90
N ILE A 142 20.14 -6.11 26.63
CA ILE A 142 19.55 -5.04 25.81
C ILE A 142 19.39 -5.50 24.35
N PHE A 143 20.44 -6.03 23.74
CA PHE A 143 20.36 -6.50 22.36
C PHE A 143 19.53 -7.77 22.22
N GLY A 144 19.51 -8.65 23.23
CA GLY A 144 18.64 -9.82 23.29
C GLY A 144 17.17 -9.45 23.38
N LEU A 145 16.81 -8.49 24.23
CA LEU A 145 15.45 -7.97 24.32
C LEU A 145 15.02 -7.32 23.00
N MET A 146 15.88 -6.48 22.43
CA MET A 146 15.59 -5.83 21.14
C MET A 146 15.44 -6.85 20.01
N TRP A 147 16.26 -7.91 20.03
CA TRP A 147 16.14 -9.03 19.09
C TRP A 147 14.79 -9.75 19.21
N LEU A 148 14.30 -9.98 20.44
CA LEU A 148 12.98 -10.58 20.68
C LEU A 148 11.86 -9.68 20.19
N LEU A 149 11.92 -8.37 20.48
CA LEU A 149 10.92 -7.40 20.03
C LEU A 149 10.86 -7.28 18.51
N GLU A 150 12.00 -7.29 17.84
CA GLU A 150 12.08 -7.23 16.37
C GLU A 150 11.61 -8.52 15.69
N ASN A 151 11.85 -9.69 16.31
CA ASN A 151 11.42 -11.00 15.78
C ASN A 151 9.95 -11.31 16.05
N GLY A 152 9.35 -10.77 17.10
CA GLY A 152 7.96 -11.05 17.49
C GLY A 152 6.90 -10.59 16.47
N GLY A 153 7.29 -9.89 15.43
CA GLY A 153 6.38 -9.25 14.48
C GLY A 153 6.20 -9.93 13.13
N SER A 154 6.96 -10.94 12.71
CA SER A 154 6.61 -11.75 11.53
C SER A 154 7.58 -12.88 11.21
N THR A 155 7.04 -14.00 10.86
CA THR A 155 7.61 -15.17 10.20
C THR A 155 7.76 -15.00 8.67
N GLY A 156 8.11 -13.84 8.18
CA GLY A 156 8.31 -13.61 6.76
C GLY A 156 9.30 -12.47 6.54
N SER A 157 10.26 -12.69 5.64
CA SER A 157 11.13 -11.65 5.10
C SER A 157 10.29 -10.65 4.31
N ILE A 158 9.58 -9.75 5.01
CA ILE A 158 8.97 -8.59 4.35
C ILE A 158 10.16 -7.77 3.85
N GLN A 159 10.40 -7.81 2.56
CA GLN A 159 11.29 -6.87 1.89
C GLN A 159 10.67 -5.48 2.09
N PHE A 160 11.16 -4.77 3.12
CA PHE A 160 10.76 -3.40 3.35
C PHE A 160 11.23 -2.56 2.17
N ASP A 161 10.34 -2.21 1.29
CA ASP A 161 10.58 -1.14 0.32
C ASP A 161 10.58 0.21 1.08
N ILE A 162 11.75 0.51 1.68
CA ILE A 162 11.93 1.72 2.47
C ILE A 162 12.13 2.90 1.52
N ARG A 163 11.15 3.77 1.46
CA ARG A 163 11.20 4.97 0.64
C ARG A 163 12.17 6.01 1.22
N PRO A 164 12.79 6.85 0.37
CA PRO A 164 13.71 7.91 0.81
C PRO A 164 13.15 8.78 1.94
N ARG A 165 11.86 9.12 1.87
CA ARG A 165 11.17 9.92 2.88
C ARG A 165 11.20 9.28 4.27
N THR A 166 11.02 7.97 4.36
CA THR A 166 11.05 7.21 5.63
C THR A 166 12.42 7.29 6.29
N THR A 167 13.48 7.11 5.50
CA THR A 167 14.87 7.21 5.96
C THR A 167 15.19 8.62 6.42
N CYS A 168 14.80 9.66 5.66
CA CYS A 168 15.01 11.04 6.05
C CYS A 168 14.31 11.38 7.37
N ILE A 169 13.07 10.94 7.57
CA ILE A 169 12.34 11.16 8.83
C ILE A 169 13.08 10.48 9.99
N ALA A 170 13.49 9.22 9.86
CA ALA A 170 14.23 8.51 10.89
C ALA A 170 15.57 9.19 11.20
N ALA A 171 16.30 9.67 10.17
CA ALA A 171 17.57 10.37 10.35
C ALA A 171 17.40 11.71 11.08
N VAL A 172 16.36 12.50 10.75
CA VAL A 172 16.05 13.74 11.46
C VAL A 172 15.68 13.47 12.91
N MET A 173 14.88 12.44 13.19
CA MET A 173 14.55 12.03 14.55
C MET A 173 15.80 11.63 15.34
N ALA A 174 16.67 10.81 14.75
CA ALA A 174 17.91 10.39 15.40
C ALA A 174 18.88 11.56 15.66
N ALA A 175 19.01 12.49 14.70
CA ALA A 175 19.79 13.70 14.89
C ALA A 175 19.26 14.55 16.03
N ALA A 176 17.95 14.74 16.15
CA ALA A 176 17.32 15.46 17.25
C ALA A 176 17.57 14.77 18.61
N ILE A 177 17.43 13.44 18.67
CA ILE A 177 17.70 12.64 19.87
C ILE A 177 19.17 12.77 20.28
N TYR A 178 20.09 12.66 19.30
CA TYR A 178 21.51 12.81 19.58
C TYR A 178 21.86 14.21 20.08
N ILE A 179 21.37 15.25 19.43
CA ILE A 179 21.60 16.66 19.85
C ILE A 179 21.08 16.88 21.27
N LEU A 180 19.86 16.41 21.56
CA LEU A 180 19.26 16.55 22.89
C LEU A 180 20.05 15.78 23.96
N SER A 181 20.55 14.58 23.63
CA SER A 181 21.35 13.78 24.56
C SER A 181 22.74 14.39 24.81
N SER A 182 23.32 15.10 23.80
CA SER A 182 24.67 15.66 23.89
C SER A 182 24.70 17.06 24.50
N ILE A 183 23.60 17.81 24.49
CA ILE A 183 23.51 19.18 25.03
C ILE A 183 23.87 19.24 26.52
N SER A 184 23.56 18.18 27.26
CA SER A 184 23.78 18.12 28.71
C SER A 184 25.25 18.18 29.13
N TYR A 185 26.18 17.80 28.24
CA TYR A 185 27.62 17.76 28.55
C TYR A 185 28.49 18.59 27.63
N THR A 186 28.00 19.02 26.46
CA THR A 186 28.80 19.79 25.49
C THR A 186 28.70 21.30 25.69
N GLN A 187 27.64 21.78 26.30
CA GLN A 187 27.38 23.21 26.47
C GLN A 187 27.15 23.56 27.94
N LEU A 188 27.97 24.44 28.41
CA LEU A 188 27.83 25.04 29.76
C LEU A 188 26.81 26.18 29.69
N ASN A 189 25.96 26.27 30.69
CA ASN A 189 24.96 27.33 30.87
C ASN A 189 23.75 27.30 29.92
N THR A 190 23.26 26.13 29.56
CA THR A 190 21.93 25.96 28.97
C THR A 190 20.93 25.49 30.02
N PRO A 191 19.60 25.65 29.81
CA PRO A 191 18.58 25.07 30.70
C PRO A 191 18.68 23.55 30.83
N PHE A 192 19.40 22.88 29.92
CA PHE A 192 19.62 21.44 29.88
C PHE A 192 21.00 21.01 30.38
N SER A 193 21.82 21.94 30.83
CA SER A 193 23.17 21.62 31.33
C SER A 193 23.06 20.89 32.69
N ALA A 194 23.66 19.72 32.78
CA ALA A 194 23.74 18.96 34.02
C ALA A 194 24.84 19.51 34.94
N ARG A 195 24.58 19.51 36.21
CA ARG A 195 25.56 19.96 37.26
C ARG A 195 26.43 18.83 37.77
N GLY A 196 26.00 17.59 37.59
CA GLY A 196 26.70 16.41 38.08
C GLY A 196 26.76 15.28 37.04
N THR A 197 27.77 14.44 37.16
CA THR A 197 28.03 13.32 36.23
C THR A 197 26.85 12.34 36.19
N MET A 198 26.17 12.08 37.30
CA MET A 198 25.01 11.20 37.35
C MET A 198 23.79 11.79 36.63
N GLU A 199 23.63 13.10 36.62
CA GLU A 199 22.56 13.77 35.86
C GLU A 199 22.80 13.64 34.35
N ILE A 200 24.06 13.75 33.90
CA ILE A 200 24.45 13.56 32.52
C ILE A 200 24.07 12.15 32.06
N TYR A 201 24.43 11.10 32.82
CA TYR A 201 24.09 9.73 32.48
C TYR A 201 22.58 9.51 32.45
N THR A 202 21.86 10.01 33.44
CA THR A 202 20.40 9.87 33.49
C THR A 202 19.73 10.55 32.30
N MET A 203 20.12 11.77 31.96
CA MET A 203 19.57 12.45 30.79
C MET A 203 19.87 11.68 29.48
N ARG A 204 21.13 11.26 29.29
CA ARG A 204 21.51 10.45 28.11
C ARG A 204 20.70 9.17 28.02
N THR A 205 20.60 8.42 29.11
CA THR A 205 19.87 7.14 29.12
C THR A 205 18.37 7.34 28.83
N VAL A 206 17.73 8.33 29.46
CA VAL A 206 16.28 8.59 29.27
C VAL A 206 16.00 9.08 27.83
N VAL A 207 16.85 9.98 27.30
CA VAL A 207 16.68 10.51 25.95
C VAL A 207 16.89 9.41 24.91
N TYR A 208 17.93 8.58 25.05
CA TYR A 208 18.14 7.46 24.11
C TYR A 208 17.06 6.38 24.25
N PHE A 209 16.59 6.08 25.47
CA PHE A 209 15.46 5.19 25.69
C PHE A 209 14.21 5.67 24.95
N GLY A 210 13.86 6.95 25.14
CA GLY A 210 12.77 7.58 24.40
C GLY A 210 12.97 7.50 22.89
N GLY A 211 14.21 7.68 22.43
CA GLY A 211 14.59 7.53 21.03
C GLY A 211 14.39 6.12 20.46
N VAL A 212 14.82 5.10 21.20
CA VAL A 212 14.61 3.70 20.83
C VAL A 212 13.12 3.40 20.77
N ALA A 213 12.34 3.81 21.79
CA ALA A 213 10.90 3.60 21.83
C ALA A 213 10.18 4.29 20.68
N LEU A 214 10.57 5.54 20.34
CA LEU A 214 9.98 6.31 19.24
C LEU A 214 10.28 5.66 17.88
N LEU A 215 11.54 5.27 17.63
CA LEU A 215 11.91 4.61 16.37
C LEU A 215 11.30 3.21 16.25
N PHE A 216 11.13 2.50 17.36
CA PHE A 216 10.44 1.22 17.38
C PHE A 216 8.93 1.39 17.08
N ALA A 217 8.26 2.35 17.72
CA ALA A 217 6.86 2.67 17.45
C ALA A 217 6.64 3.09 15.98
N TYR A 218 7.53 3.94 15.46
CA TYR A 218 7.50 4.34 14.05
C TYR A 218 7.61 3.15 13.10
N GLN A 219 8.50 2.21 13.39
CA GLN A 219 8.61 0.98 12.59
C GLN A 219 7.38 0.09 12.71
N SER A 220 6.81 -0.07 13.93
CA SER A 220 5.58 -0.84 14.11
C SER A 220 4.44 -0.27 13.28
N GLN A 221 4.24 1.05 13.32
CA GLN A 221 3.22 1.72 12.50
C GLN A 221 3.45 1.50 10.99
N LEU A 222 4.71 1.54 10.53
CA LEU A 222 5.02 1.25 9.12
C LEU A 222 4.67 -0.18 8.74
N ARG A 223 4.97 -1.16 9.59
CA ARG A 223 4.60 -2.57 9.38
C ARG A 223 3.09 -2.73 9.30
N ASP A 224 2.36 -2.18 10.25
CA ASP A 224 0.90 -2.28 10.31
C ASP A 224 0.26 -1.68 9.06
N LEU A 225 0.76 -0.52 8.60
CA LEU A 225 0.28 0.13 7.39
C LEU A 225 0.52 -0.71 6.13
N LEU A 226 1.68 -1.36 6.01
CA LEU A 226 2.00 -2.24 4.88
C LEU A 226 1.11 -3.49 4.89
N THR A 227 0.96 -4.12 6.06
CA THR A 227 0.09 -5.30 6.22
C THR A 227 -1.37 -4.97 5.91
N GLN A 228 -1.86 -3.80 6.33
CA GLN A 228 -3.21 -3.34 5.99
C GLN A 228 -3.37 -3.15 4.48
N ARG A 229 -2.42 -2.53 3.80
CA ARG A 229 -2.46 -2.34 2.35
C ARG A 229 -2.45 -3.67 1.58
N GLU A 230 -1.65 -4.63 2.01
CA GLU A 230 -1.63 -5.97 1.43
C GLU A 230 -2.97 -6.68 1.63
N ALA A 231 -3.54 -6.60 2.84
CA ALA A 231 -4.85 -7.16 3.14
C ALA A 231 -5.96 -6.51 2.31
N ASP A 232 -5.94 -5.19 2.13
CA ASP A 232 -6.92 -4.47 1.32
C ASP A 232 -6.78 -4.82 -0.18
N ALA A 233 -5.55 -4.95 -0.68
CA ALA A 233 -5.30 -5.39 -2.05
C ALA A 233 -5.83 -6.81 -2.29
N LEU A 234 -5.59 -7.72 -1.34
CA LEU A 234 -6.10 -9.09 -1.42
C LEU A 234 -7.64 -9.15 -1.35
N ARG A 235 -8.25 -8.36 -0.47
CA ARG A 235 -9.72 -8.24 -0.38
C ARG A 235 -10.32 -7.73 -1.69
N ASN A 236 -9.72 -6.72 -2.31
CA ASN A 236 -10.17 -6.21 -3.60
C ASN A 236 -10.05 -7.27 -4.71
N MET A 237 -8.97 -8.03 -4.73
CA MET A 237 -8.79 -9.14 -5.69
C MET A 237 -9.85 -10.23 -5.50
N LEU A 238 -10.11 -10.63 -4.25
CA LEU A 238 -11.15 -11.62 -3.94
C LEU A 238 -12.54 -11.10 -4.34
N HIS A 239 -12.83 -9.83 -4.13
CA HIS A 239 -14.10 -9.23 -4.55
C HIS A 239 -14.28 -9.28 -6.07
N ILE A 240 -13.25 -8.92 -6.85
CA ILE A 240 -13.28 -9.01 -8.31
C ILE A 240 -13.48 -10.48 -8.76
N GLN A 241 -12.81 -11.44 -8.12
CA GLN A 241 -13.00 -12.86 -8.45
C GLN A 241 -14.42 -13.33 -8.14
N TYR A 242 -14.99 -12.89 -7.02
CA TYR A 242 -16.37 -13.23 -6.64
C TYR A 242 -17.39 -12.66 -7.63
N GLU A 243 -17.24 -11.40 -8.04
CA GLU A 243 -18.11 -10.79 -9.06
C GLU A 243 -18.00 -11.53 -10.41
N ASN A 244 -16.78 -11.87 -10.83
CA ASN A 244 -16.58 -12.68 -12.04
C ASN A 244 -17.21 -14.08 -11.94
N TYR A 245 -17.12 -14.70 -10.76
CA TYR A 245 -17.79 -16.01 -10.52
C TYR A 245 -19.31 -15.87 -10.62
N LYS A 246 -19.89 -14.83 -10.02
CA LYS A 246 -21.33 -14.55 -10.09
C LYS A 246 -21.82 -14.34 -11.51
N ILE A 247 -21.10 -13.54 -12.30
CA ILE A 247 -21.43 -13.32 -13.73
C ILE A 247 -21.40 -14.65 -14.52
N ARG A 248 -20.40 -15.51 -14.24
CA ARG A 248 -20.33 -16.84 -14.87
C ARG A 248 -21.52 -17.71 -14.47
N GLN A 249 -21.90 -17.71 -13.21
CA GLN A 249 -23.02 -18.49 -12.70
C GLN A 249 -24.33 -18.03 -13.35
N GLU A 250 -24.58 -16.71 -13.40
CA GLU A 250 -25.75 -16.15 -14.08
C GLU A 250 -25.78 -16.51 -15.57
N SER A 251 -24.63 -16.53 -16.25
CA SER A 251 -24.51 -16.96 -17.65
C SER A 251 -24.83 -18.43 -17.84
N ILE A 252 -24.36 -19.30 -16.93
CA ILE A 252 -24.66 -20.73 -16.96
C ILE A 252 -26.17 -21.00 -16.75
N ASP A 253 -26.77 -20.28 -15.79
CA ASP A 253 -28.20 -20.41 -15.50
C ASP A 253 -29.04 -19.97 -16.70
N LEU A 254 -28.66 -18.88 -17.36
CA LEU A 254 -29.29 -18.41 -18.59
C LEU A 254 -29.18 -19.46 -19.74
N ILE A 255 -28.00 -20.06 -19.93
CA ILE A 255 -27.78 -21.10 -20.93
C ILE A 255 -28.64 -22.33 -20.62
N ASN A 256 -28.70 -22.76 -19.36
CA ASN A 256 -29.53 -23.91 -18.93
C ASN A 256 -31.01 -23.62 -19.16
N GLN A 257 -31.49 -22.42 -18.85
CA GLN A 257 -32.85 -22.01 -19.14
C GLN A 257 -33.14 -22.07 -20.64
N LYS A 258 -32.29 -21.53 -21.48
CA LYS A 258 -32.44 -21.56 -22.93
C LYS A 258 -32.39 -22.97 -23.49
N TYR A 259 -31.53 -23.84 -22.94
CA TYR A 259 -31.47 -25.24 -23.32
C TYR A 259 -32.79 -25.96 -22.99
N HIS A 260 -33.39 -25.70 -21.84
CA HIS A 260 -34.66 -26.26 -21.42
C HIS A 260 -35.80 -25.82 -22.34
N ASP A 261 -35.85 -24.50 -22.66
CA ASP A 261 -36.86 -23.92 -23.56
C ASP A 261 -36.75 -24.54 -24.97
N LEU A 262 -35.54 -24.68 -25.52
CA LEU A 262 -35.29 -25.28 -26.81
C LEU A 262 -35.72 -26.77 -26.85
N LYS A 263 -35.40 -27.51 -25.78
CA LYS A 263 -35.83 -28.92 -25.63
C LYS A 263 -37.35 -29.06 -25.62
N HIS A 264 -38.03 -28.13 -24.95
CA HIS A 264 -39.50 -28.11 -24.92
C HIS A 264 -40.07 -27.77 -26.30
N GLN A 265 -39.52 -26.78 -27.01
CA GLN A 265 -39.96 -26.42 -28.36
C GLN A 265 -39.73 -27.58 -29.36
N ILE A 266 -38.61 -28.30 -29.28
CA ILE A 266 -38.34 -29.48 -30.09
C ILE A 266 -39.37 -30.62 -29.78
N ALA A 267 -39.74 -30.80 -28.52
CA ALA A 267 -40.74 -31.81 -28.14
C ALA A 267 -42.12 -31.50 -28.70
N VAL A 268 -42.52 -30.22 -28.69
CA VAL A 268 -43.77 -29.73 -29.29
C VAL A 268 -43.74 -29.97 -30.82
N LEU A 269 -42.65 -29.60 -31.49
CA LEU A 269 -42.46 -29.82 -32.95
C LEU A 269 -42.55 -31.28 -33.34
N ARG A 270 -42.07 -32.21 -32.48
CA ARG A 270 -42.17 -33.65 -32.74
C ARG A 270 -43.60 -34.22 -32.56
N ALA A 271 -44.39 -33.59 -31.72
CA ALA A 271 -45.74 -34.02 -31.45
C ALA A 271 -46.82 -33.48 -32.39
N GLU A 272 -46.49 -32.36 -33.09
CA GLU A 272 -47.43 -31.68 -33.97
C GLU A 272 -47.18 -32.05 -35.45
N SER A 273 -48.27 -32.12 -36.24
CA SER A 273 -48.24 -32.38 -37.69
C SER A 273 -48.96 -31.27 -38.46
N GLY A 274 -48.46 -30.92 -39.63
CA GLY A 274 -49.09 -29.97 -40.54
C GLY A 274 -48.84 -28.50 -40.24
N GLU A 275 -49.88 -27.67 -40.38
CA GLU A 275 -49.80 -26.21 -40.29
C GLU A 275 -49.32 -25.70 -38.91
N LYS A 276 -49.64 -26.38 -37.85
CA LYS A 276 -49.21 -26.00 -36.46
C LYS A 276 -47.70 -26.15 -36.30
N ARG A 277 -47.06 -27.16 -36.94
CA ARG A 277 -45.61 -27.31 -36.90
C ARG A 277 -44.91 -26.16 -37.60
N ASN A 278 -45.47 -25.69 -38.75
CA ASN A 278 -44.90 -24.54 -39.47
C ASN A 278 -45.05 -23.26 -38.66
N ALA A 279 -46.16 -23.03 -37.98
CA ALA A 279 -46.31 -21.85 -37.09
C ALA A 279 -45.32 -21.84 -35.92
N VAL A 280 -44.99 -23.00 -35.34
CA VAL A 280 -43.96 -23.11 -34.29
C VAL A 280 -42.54 -22.84 -34.87
N LEU A 281 -42.24 -23.35 -36.08
CA LEU A 281 -40.99 -23.10 -36.79
C LEU A 281 -40.85 -21.62 -37.16
N ASP A 282 -41.92 -20.98 -37.64
CA ASP A 282 -41.93 -19.57 -37.99
C ASP A 282 -41.71 -18.70 -36.73
N ASN A 283 -42.30 -19.04 -35.59
CA ASN A 283 -42.04 -18.37 -34.33
C ASN A 283 -40.59 -18.56 -33.87
N MET A 284 -40.02 -19.77 -33.97
CA MET A 284 -38.61 -19.99 -33.65
C MET A 284 -37.70 -19.20 -34.58
N GLU A 285 -37.99 -19.17 -35.88
CA GLU A 285 -37.24 -18.37 -36.85
C GLU A 285 -37.33 -16.88 -36.58
N GLN A 286 -38.51 -16.37 -36.15
CA GLN A 286 -38.67 -15.00 -35.72
C GLN A 286 -37.91 -14.71 -34.41
N GLU A 287 -37.92 -15.63 -33.43
CA GLU A 287 -37.12 -15.47 -32.22
C GLU A 287 -35.62 -15.47 -32.52
N ILE A 288 -35.14 -16.36 -33.41
CA ILE A 288 -33.73 -16.39 -33.87
C ILE A 288 -33.38 -15.13 -34.61
N LYS A 289 -34.20 -14.69 -35.58
CA LYS A 289 -34.00 -13.45 -36.32
C LYS A 289 -34.03 -12.22 -35.37
N ALA A 290 -34.90 -12.22 -34.38
CA ALA A 290 -34.92 -11.18 -33.35
C ALA A 290 -33.67 -11.20 -32.46
N TYR A 291 -33.01 -12.37 -32.33
CA TYR A 291 -31.75 -12.51 -31.59
C TYR A 291 -30.56 -12.11 -32.49
N GLU A 292 -30.56 -12.48 -33.78
CA GLU A 292 -29.52 -12.12 -34.75
C GLU A 292 -29.57 -10.64 -35.18
N ALA A 293 -30.77 -10.05 -35.23
CA ALA A 293 -30.94 -8.64 -35.60
C ALA A 293 -30.54 -7.66 -34.45
N GLN A 294 -30.09 -8.15 -33.30
CA GLN A 294 -29.73 -7.33 -32.17
C GLN A 294 -28.26 -6.97 -32.17
N ASN A 295 -27.99 -5.73 -32.57
CA ASN A 295 -26.76 -4.98 -32.32
C ASN A 295 -25.51 -5.51 -33.07
N ASP A 296 -25.43 -5.28 -34.36
CA ASP A 296 -24.16 -5.29 -35.10
C ASP A 296 -23.59 -3.86 -35.09
N THR A 297 -22.94 -3.50 -34.00
CA THR A 297 -22.29 -2.19 -33.86
C THR A 297 -20.89 -2.17 -34.48
N GLY A 298 -20.37 -3.31 -34.90
CA GLY A 298 -19.01 -3.48 -35.39
C GLY A 298 -18.00 -3.76 -34.23
N ASN A 299 -18.43 -3.78 -32.95
CA ASN A 299 -17.60 -4.16 -31.81
C ASN A 299 -18.24 -5.29 -31.02
N LYS A 300 -17.65 -6.49 -31.11
CA LYS A 300 -18.20 -7.72 -30.52
C LYS A 300 -18.45 -7.65 -29.00
N VAL A 301 -17.64 -6.87 -28.27
CA VAL A 301 -17.81 -6.72 -26.82
C VAL A 301 -19.05 -5.89 -26.52
N LEU A 302 -19.20 -4.78 -27.22
CA LEU A 302 -20.39 -3.93 -27.10
C LEU A 302 -21.65 -4.70 -27.50
N ASP A 303 -21.60 -5.45 -28.59
CA ASP A 303 -22.72 -6.28 -29.07
C ASP A 303 -23.16 -7.30 -28.02
N THR A 304 -22.19 -7.95 -27.36
CA THR A 304 -22.47 -8.91 -26.26
C THR A 304 -23.18 -8.22 -25.08
N VAL A 305 -22.66 -7.08 -24.64
CA VAL A 305 -23.28 -6.31 -23.53
C VAL A 305 -24.67 -5.86 -23.90
N LEU A 306 -24.85 -5.27 -25.07
CA LEU A 306 -26.13 -4.77 -25.56
C LEU A 306 -27.17 -5.89 -25.69
N THR A 307 -26.79 -7.03 -26.20
CA THR A 307 -27.67 -8.20 -26.32
C THR A 307 -28.20 -8.65 -24.97
N GLY A 308 -27.32 -8.80 -23.96
CA GLY A 308 -27.73 -9.16 -22.61
C GLY A 308 -28.65 -8.12 -21.95
N LYS A 309 -28.35 -6.81 -22.10
CA LYS A 309 -29.15 -5.74 -21.53
C LYS A 309 -30.46 -5.53 -22.25
N SER A 310 -30.52 -5.72 -23.57
CA SER A 310 -31.77 -5.70 -24.36
C SER A 310 -32.73 -6.78 -23.91
N LEU A 311 -32.24 -7.97 -23.60
CA LEU A 311 -33.06 -9.07 -23.07
C LEU A 311 -33.65 -8.66 -21.69
N THR A 312 -32.82 -8.11 -20.80
CA THR A 312 -33.28 -7.61 -19.51
C THR A 312 -34.32 -6.50 -19.65
N CYS A 313 -34.13 -5.56 -20.58
CA CYS A 313 -35.10 -4.51 -20.88
C CYS A 313 -36.45 -5.08 -21.32
N ARG A 314 -36.46 -6.08 -22.21
CA ARG A 314 -37.69 -6.76 -22.67
C ARG A 314 -38.44 -7.42 -21.52
N THR A 315 -37.75 -8.14 -20.64
CA THR A 315 -38.41 -8.82 -19.49
C THR A 315 -39.05 -7.81 -18.52
N LYS A 316 -38.55 -6.55 -18.52
CA LYS A 316 -39.04 -5.47 -17.67
C LYS A 316 -39.97 -4.49 -18.40
N ASN A 317 -40.35 -4.77 -19.62
CA ASN A 317 -41.13 -3.86 -20.48
C ASN A 317 -40.48 -2.48 -20.61
N ILE A 318 -39.18 -2.42 -20.82
CA ILE A 318 -38.39 -1.22 -21.06
C ILE A 318 -38.02 -1.16 -22.54
N GLN A 319 -38.26 -0.06 -23.20
CA GLN A 319 -37.86 0.14 -24.59
C GLN A 319 -36.42 0.68 -24.65
N LEU A 320 -35.49 -0.14 -25.12
CA LEU A 320 -34.09 0.27 -25.37
C LEU A 320 -33.90 0.59 -26.86
N THR A 321 -33.55 1.84 -27.15
CA THR A 321 -33.16 2.28 -28.52
C THR A 321 -31.65 2.46 -28.56
N CYS A 322 -30.99 1.79 -29.49
CA CYS A 322 -29.54 1.84 -29.65
C CYS A 322 -29.15 2.34 -31.07
N VAL A 323 -28.30 3.36 -31.12
CA VAL A 323 -27.65 3.86 -32.34
C VAL A 323 -26.16 3.95 -32.07
N ALA A 324 -25.41 2.90 -32.38
CA ALA A 324 -24.02 2.81 -31.99
C ALA A 324 -23.11 2.41 -33.16
N ASP A 325 -22.05 3.17 -33.35
CA ASP A 325 -20.87 2.78 -34.11
C ASP A 325 -19.81 2.27 -33.11
N GLY A 326 -19.76 0.95 -32.92
CA GLY A 326 -18.87 0.31 -31.98
C GLY A 326 -17.40 0.33 -32.42
N THR A 327 -17.12 0.52 -33.70
CA THR A 327 -15.73 0.56 -34.23
C THR A 327 -14.96 1.74 -33.62
N VAL A 328 -15.65 2.77 -33.20
CA VAL A 328 -15.06 3.94 -32.50
C VAL A 328 -14.43 3.56 -31.15
N LEU A 329 -14.73 2.38 -30.60
CA LEU A 329 -14.28 1.90 -29.30
C LEU A 329 -13.14 0.87 -29.40
N ASP A 330 -12.64 0.53 -30.57
CA ASP A 330 -11.64 -0.54 -30.77
C ASP A 330 -10.30 -0.29 -30.08
N PHE A 331 -10.02 0.96 -29.70
CA PHE A 331 -8.84 1.33 -28.90
C PHE A 331 -8.98 1.02 -27.40
N MET A 332 -10.18 0.70 -26.93
CA MET A 332 -10.46 0.43 -25.52
C MET A 332 -10.29 -1.06 -25.20
N ASP A 333 -9.84 -1.33 -23.97
CA ASP A 333 -9.77 -2.68 -23.44
C ASP A 333 -11.17 -3.30 -23.29
N VAL A 334 -11.27 -4.61 -23.55
CA VAL A 334 -12.52 -5.40 -23.45
C VAL A 334 -13.23 -5.21 -22.10
N MET A 335 -12.45 -5.21 -20.99
CA MET A 335 -13.00 -5.06 -19.65
C MET A 335 -13.50 -3.64 -19.39
N ASP A 336 -12.85 -2.63 -19.96
CA ASP A 336 -13.26 -1.23 -19.80
C ASP A 336 -14.55 -0.94 -20.56
N ILE A 337 -14.71 -1.48 -21.78
CA ILE A 337 -15.97 -1.42 -22.54
C ILE A 337 -17.09 -2.11 -21.76
N SER A 338 -16.86 -3.35 -21.32
CA SER A 338 -17.85 -4.12 -20.55
C SER A 338 -18.26 -3.40 -19.27
N ASN A 339 -17.30 -2.88 -18.50
CA ASN A 339 -17.56 -2.16 -17.25
C ASN A 339 -18.31 -0.83 -17.48
N LEU A 340 -17.91 -0.08 -18.49
CA LEU A 340 -18.54 1.21 -18.79
C LEU A 340 -20.00 1.03 -19.18
N PHE A 341 -20.26 0.22 -20.22
CA PHE A 341 -21.60 0.01 -20.73
C PHE A 341 -22.45 -0.84 -19.79
N GLY A 342 -21.88 -1.84 -19.12
CA GLY A 342 -22.54 -2.66 -18.12
C GLY A 342 -23.10 -1.80 -16.99
N ASN A 343 -22.24 -1.03 -16.32
CA ASN A 343 -22.64 -0.17 -15.21
C ASN A 343 -23.61 0.94 -15.62
N ALA A 344 -23.42 1.53 -16.80
CA ALA A 344 -24.27 2.61 -17.27
C ALA A 344 -25.69 2.12 -17.61
N LEU A 345 -25.80 0.97 -18.30
CA LEU A 345 -27.09 0.37 -18.65
C LEU A 345 -27.78 -0.22 -17.43
N ASP A 346 -27.05 -0.82 -16.47
CA ASP A 346 -27.65 -1.30 -15.22
C ASP A 346 -28.28 -0.15 -14.42
N ASN A 347 -27.59 0.99 -14.32
CA ASN A 347 -28.14 2.18 -13.68
C ASN A 347 -29.39 2.69 -14.41
N ALA A 348 -29.36 2.71 -15.74
CA ALA A 348 -30.49 3.13 -16.55
C ALA A 348 -31.70 2.20 -16.38
N ILE A 349 -31.49 0.89 -16.47
CA ILE A 349 -32.54 -0.13 -16.29
C ILE A 349 -33.14 -0.04 -14.88
N GLU A 350 -32.31 0.05 -13.84
CA GLU A 350 -32.78 0.11 -12.47
C GLU A 350 -33.60 1.38 -12.20
N SER A 351 -33.21 2.51 -12.77
CA SER A 351 -33.93 3.76 -12.66
C SER A 351 -35.28 3.72 -13.39
N THR A 352 -35.28 3.21 -14.62
CA THR A 352 -36.45 3.15 -15.50
C THR A 352 -37.47 2.10 -15.01
N ASP A 353 -37.01 1.01 -14.38
CA ASP A 353 -37.88 -0.04 -13.82
C ASP A 353 -38.82 0.46 -12.70
N LYS A 354 -38.45 1.57 -12.04
CA LYS A 354 -39.24 2.22 -10.98
C LYS A 354 -40.39 3.09 -11.54
N ILE A 355 -40.37 3.35 -12.84
CA ILE A 355 -41.38 4.19 -13.49
C ILE A 355 -42.66 3.35 -13.69
N THR A 356 -43.80 3.89 -13.24
CA THR A 356 -45.09 3.21 -13.35
C THR A 356 -45.71 3.32 -14.74
N ASP A 357 -45.44 4.42 -15.44
CA ASP A 357 -46.00 4.67 -16.78
C ASP A 357 -45.18 3.90 -17.85
N PRO A 358 -45.81 2.95 -18.57
CA PRO A 358 -45.13 2.14 -19.57
C PRO A 358 -44.57 2.98 -20.74
N GLU A 359 -45.23 4.08 -21.10
CA GLU A 359 -44.78 4.93 -22.22
C GLU A 359 -43.51 5.72 -21.90
N ARG A 360 -43.22 5.89 -20.62
CA ARG A 360 -42.01 6.55 -20.11
C ARG A 360 -40.87 5.59 -19.77
N ARG A 361 -41.03 4.28 -20.00
CA ARG A 361 -39.96 3.27 -19.80
C ARG A 361 -39.03 3.24 -20.99
N LEU A 362 -38.24 4.31 -21.15
CA LEU A 362 -37.41 4.55 -22.33
C LEU A 362 -35.93 4.66 -21.92
N ILE A 363 -35.05 3.99 -22.67
CA ILE A 363 -33.61 4.12 -22.59
C ILE A 363 -33.08 4.36 -24.01
N HIS A 364 -32.24 5.39 -24.18
CA HIS A 364 -31.56 5.68 -25.42
C HIS A 364 -30.05 5.57 -25.24
N LEU A 365 -29.40 4.84 -26.12
CA LEU A 365 -27.95 4.72 -26.18
C LEU A 365 -27.46 5.18 -27.54
N SER A 366 -26.46 6.04 -27.56
CA SER A 366 -25.75 6.39 -28.78
C SER A 366 -24.24 6.38 -28.58
N VAL A 367 -23.53 5.84 -29.59
CA VAL A 367 -22.06 5.84 -29.67
C VAL A 367 -21.69 6.33 -31.07
N ALA A 368 -20.92 7.40 -31.15
CA ALA A 368 -20.51 7.96 -32.44
C ALA A 368 -19.18 8.71 -32.33
N ARG A 369 -18.49 8.83 -33.45
CA ARG A 369 -17.34 9.72 -33.58
C ARG A 369 -17.81 11.15 -33.72
N GLN A 370 -17.40 12.04 -32.80
CA GLN A 370 -17.74 13.45 -32.83
C GLN A 370 -16.49 14.33 -32.62
N LYS A 371 -16.10 15.07 -33.64
CA LYS A 371 -14.99 16.07 -33.61
C LYS A 371 -13.70 15.54 -32.97
N GLY A 372 -13.28 14.31 -33.30
CA GLY A 372 -12.06 13.70 -32.76
C GLY A 372 -12.23 13.03 -31.39
N PHE A 373 -13.47 12.85 -30.94
CA PHE A 373 -13.82 12.12 -29.72
C PHE A 373 -14.73 10.93 -30.02
N ALA A 374 -14.58 9.86 -29.25
CA ALA A 374 -15.62 8.86 -29.06
C ALA A 374 -16.66 9.46 -28.10
N ALA A 375 -17.86 9.77 -28.60
CA ALA A 375 -18.95 10.30 -27.83
C ALA A 375 -19.94 9.18 -27.51
N ILE A 376 -20.07 8.85 -26.22
CA ILE A 376 -21.03 7.89 -25.70
C ILE A 376 -22.09 8.66 -24.94
N ARG A 377 -23.35 8.41 -25.23
CA ARG A 377 -24.49 9.04 -24.56
C ARG A 377 -25.51 7.98 -24.20
N ILE A 378 -25.87 7.94 -22.93
CA ILE A 378 -26.90 7.05 -22.41
C ILE A 378 -27.91 7.91 -21.67
N GLU A 379 -29.16 7.82 -22.08
CA GLU A 379 -30.29 8.61 -21.53
C GLU A 379 -31.38 7.65 -21.09
N ASN A 380 -31.98 7.94 -19.96
CA ASN A 380 -33.16 7.25 -19.50
C ASN A 380 -34.14 8.19 -18.81
N CYS A 381 -35.41 7.90 -18.89
CA CYS A 381 -36.40 8.56 -18.06
C CYS A 381 -36.19 8.19 -16.59
N PHE A 382 -36.45 9.12 -15.69
CA PHE A 382 -36.43 8.85 -14.25
C PHE A 382 -37.50 9.68 -13.53
N ASP A 383 -37.95 9.18 -12.38
CA ASP A 383 -38.85 9.89 -11.48
C ASP A 383 -38.13 10.19 -10.16
N GLY A 384 -38.24 11.42 -9.67
CA GLY A 384 -37.65 11.89 -8.42
C GLY A 384 -36.64 13.00 -8.58
N GLU A 385 -36.10 13.47 -7.44
CA GLU A 385 -35.06 14.49 -7.38
C GLU A 385 -33.70 13.82 -7.10
N LEU A 386 -32.71 14.15 -7.90
CA LEU A 386 -31.31 13.73 -7.67
C LEU A 386 -30.56 14.87 -6.97
N LYS A 387 -29.96 14.55 -5.80
CA LYS A 387 -29.03 15.47 -5.13
C LYS A 387 -27.64 15.24 -5.68
N PHE A 388 -26.93 16.31 -5.97
CA PHE A 388 -25.55 16.26 -6.48
C PHE A 388 -24.60 16.77 -5.40
N GLU A 389 -23.55 16.01 -5.11
CA GLU A 389 -22.39 16.46 -4.33
C GLU A 389 -21.13 16.32 -5.20
N LYS A 390 -20.37 17.41 -5.31
CA LYS A 390 -19.15 17.47 -6.14
C LYS A 390 -19.35 17.01 -7.59
N GLY A 391 -20.54 17.29 -8.19
CA GLY A 391 -20.86 16.91 -9.56
C GLY A 391 -21.29 15.46 -9.77
N LEU A 392 -21.48 14.68 -8.69
CA LEU A 392 -21.94 13.30 -8.72
C LEU A 392 -23.32 13.19 -8.05
N PRO A 393 -24.22 12.34 -8.58
CA PRO A 393 -25.49 12.07 -7.90
C PRO A 393 -25.22 11.29 -6.60
N VAL A 394 -25.83 11.75 -5.51
CA VAL A 394 -25.80 11.07 -4.22
C VAL A 394 -26.70 9.83 -4.31
N THR A 395 -26.14 8.66 -3.95
CA THR A 395 -26.94 7.43 -3.95
C THR A 395 -28.07 7.50 -2.92
N THR A 396 -29.27 7.13 -3.34
CA THR A 396 -30.45 7.02 -2.47
C THR A 396 -30.58 5.66 -1.78
N LYS A 397 -29.63 4.75 -1.99
CA LYS A 397 -29.65 3.38 -1.44
C LYS A 397 -29.08 3.35 -0.03
N LYS A 398 -29.73 2.58 0.88
CA LYS A 398 -29.38 2.47 2.30
C LYS A 398 -28.03 1.79 2.59
N ASP A 399 -27.50 0.98 1.66
CA ASP A 399 -26.19 0.30 1.81
C ASP A 399 -25.07 1.12 1.17
N VAL A 400 -24.52 2.05 1.94
CA VAL A 400 -23.43 2.95 1.55
C VAL A 400 -22.12 2.19 1.24
N LEU A 401 -21.96 0.97 1.75
CA LEU A 401 -20.73 0.16 1.58
C LEU A 401 -20.61 -0.52 0.20
N TYR A 402 -21.71 -0.72 -0.52
CA TYR A 402 -21.73 -1.44 -1.80
C TYR A 402 -22.30 -0.65 -2.98
N HIS A 403 -22.82 0.56 -2.78
CA HIS A 403 -23.45 1.36 -3.82
C HIS A 403 -22.77 2.73 -3.97
N GLY A 404 -22.62 3.20 -5.19
CA GLY A 404 -21.90 4.42 -5.56
C GLY A 404 -20.63 4.15 -6.39
N PHE A 405 -20.28 2.87 -6.57
CA PHE A 405 -19.11 2.49 -7.38
C PHE A 405 -19.36 2.53 -8.88
N GLY A 406 -20.62 2.37 -9.36
CA GLY A 406 -20.93 2.34 -10.79
C GLY A 406 -20.53 3.60 -11.52
N VAL A 407 -20.92 4.77 -11.02
CA VAL A 407 -20.55 6.06 -11.61
C VAL A 407 -19.05 6.33 -11.51
N LYS A 408 -18.43 6.02 -10.38
CA LYS A 408 -16.97 6.13 -10.22
C LYS A 408 -16.22 5.19 -11.16
N SER A 409 -16.72 3.98 -11.39
CA SER A 409 -16.15 3.02 -12.34
C SER A 409 -16.19 3.58 -13.76
N ILE A 410 -17.31 4.17 -14.16
CA ILE A 410 -17.46 4.84 -15.47
C ILE A 410 -16.48 6.00 -15.62
N GLN A 411 -16.35 6.85 -14.59
CA GLN A 411 -15.38 7.94 -14.59
C GLN A 411 -13.93 7.47 -14.67
N ASN A 412 -13.58 6.41 -13.92
CA ASN A 412 -12.25 5.83 -13.95
C ASN A 412 -11.94 5.22 -15.32
N ALA A 413 -12.91 4.50 -15.93
CA ALA A 413 -12.76 3.96 -17.26
C ALA A 413 -12.54 5.08 -18.29
N ALA A 414 -13.33 6.16 -18.26
CA ALA A 414 -13.14 7.30 -19.14
C ALA A 414 -11.78 7.99 -18.91
N ALA A 415 -11.41 8.24 -17.66
CA ALA A 415 -10.16 8.92 -17.30
C ALA A 415 -8.91 8.15 -17.71
N LYS A 416 -8.95 6.80 -17.72
CA LYS A 416 -7.85 5.93 -18.19
C LYS A 416 -7.45 6.25 -19.64
N TYR A 417 -8.41 6.69 -20.46
CA TYR A 417 -8.19 7.08 -21.86
C TYR A 417 -8.18 8.59 -22.08
N GLY A 418 -7.95 9.38 -21.03
CA GLY A 418 -7.92 10.85 -21.09
C GLY A 418 -9.28 11.49 -21.35
N GLY A 419 -10.35 10.73 -21.16
CA GLY A 419 -11.72 11.18 -21.36
C GLY A 419 -12.38 11.73 -20.08
N THR A 420 -13.63 12.17 -20.22
CA THR A 420 -14.46 12.69 -19.14
C THR A 420 -15.86 12.09 -19.20
N ALA A 421 -16.46 11.87 -18.02
CA ALA A 421 -17.86 11.46 -17.88
C ALA A 421 -18.63 12.52 -17.12
N THR A 422 -19.72 13.00 -17.70
CA THR A 422 -20.61 14.03 -17.15
C THR A 422 -22.02 13.49 -17.02
N ILE A 423 -22.72 13.91 -15.97
CA ILE A 423 -24.10 13.52 -15.70
C ILE A 423 -24.93 14.80 -15.64
N THR A 424 -26.03 14.81 -16.38
CA THR A 424 -26.99 15.90 -16.37
C THR A 424 -28.41 15.36 -16.24
N THR A 425 -29.30 16.18 -15.68
CA THR A 425 -30.72 15.87 -15.61
C THR A 425 -31.52 17.02 -16.19
N ARG A 426 -32.47 16.74 -17.08
CA ARG A 426 -33.35 17.73 -17.69
C ARG A 426 -34.72 17.11 -17.92
N GLU A 427 -35.77 17.80 -17.50
CA GLU A 427 -37.18 17.47 -17.83
C GLU A 427 -37.56 15.99 -17.63
N GLY A 428 -37.09 15.38 -16.53
CA GLY A 428 -37.38 13.96 -16.23
C GLY A 428 -36.51 12.97 -16.99
N TRP A 429 -35.44 13.46 -17.65
CA TRP A 429 -34.39 12.63 -18.26
C TRP A 429 -33.08 12.70 -17.48
N PHE A 430 -32.47 11.55 -17.27
CA PHE A 430 -31.11 11.42 -16.81
C PHE A 430 -30.21 11.16 -18.02
N GLU A 431 -29.16 11.94 -18.19
CA GLU A 431 -28.20 11.81 -19.28
C GLU A 431 -26.81 11.57 -18.71
N LEU A 432 -26.20 10.46 -19.07
CA LEU A 432 -24.77 10.18 -18.92
C LEU A 432 -24.08 10.43 -20.25
N ARG A 433 -23.11 11.34 -20.27
CA ARG A 433 -22.29 11.63 -21.44
C ARG A 433 -20.82 11.34 -21.13
N VAL A 434 -20.20 10.50 -21.95
CA VAL A 434 -18.77 10.18 -21.88
C VAL A 434 -18.11 10.65 -23.18
N LEU A 435 -17.03 11.41 -23.05
CA LEU A 435 -16.21 11.88 -24.18
C LEU A 435 -14.79 11.39 -23.98
N ILE A 436 -14.29 10.59 -24.93
CA ILE A 436 -12.93 10.04 -24.91
C ILE A 436 -12.20 10.53 -26.17
N PRO A 437 -11.02 11.18 -26.04
CA PRO A 437 -10.29 11.63 -27.21
C PRO A 437 -9.82 10.44 -28.04
N LEU A 438 -10.13 10.46 -29.32
CA LEU A 438 -9.55 9.53 -30.27
C LEU A 438 -8.16 10.06 -30.58
N GLY A 439 -7.10 9.38 -30.12
CA GLY A 439 -5.72 9.75 -30.43
C GLY A 439 -5.57 10.02 -31.90
N GLN A 440 -4.80 11.04 -32.27
CA GLN A 440 -4.41 11.23 -33.67
C GLN A 440 -3.75 9.92 -34.14
N PRO A 441 -4.05 9.41 -35.35
CA PRO A 441 -3.30 8.30 -35.90
C PRO A 441 -1.84 8.70 -35.89
N GLN A 442 -1.00 7.93 -35.19
CA GLN A 442 0.44 8.06 -35.32
C GLN A 442 0.73 7.87 -36.83
N GLN A 443 1.16 8.96 -37.48
CA GLN A 443 1.71 8.89 -38.81
C GLN A 443 2.98 8.02 -38.69
N GLU A 444 2.93 6.80 -39.23
CA GLU A 444 4.12 6.00 -39.50
C GLU A 444 5.05 6.72 -40.51
#